data_acdd6d70ad5c4426d7350d5814ab5669
#
_entry.id   acdd6d70ad5c4426d7350d5814ab5669
#
_cell.length_a   1.000
_cell.length_b   1.000
_cell.length_c   1.000
_cell.angle_alpha   90.00
_cell.angle_beta   90.00
_cell.angle_gamma   90.00
#
_symmetry.space_group_name_H-M   'P 1'
#
loop_
_entity.id
_entity.type
_entity.pdbx_description
1 polymer ?
#
loop_
_entity_poly.entity_id
_entity_poly.type
_entity_poly.pdbx_seq_one_letter_code
_entity_poly.pdbx_strand_id
1 'polypeptide(L)'
;MATQLEQLKKEFLEYIEIEKGRALKTVENYDRYISRYFEFSKVKNPSDITAESVRTFRLWLNRQSLGNNKATGKTMSRKTQNYYMIALRVFLKYLTRRKVTSMAADEIDLAKVPERHLDLISPSDLARLLKASPGDDIKSLRDRAILELLFSTGLRVSELCSLTKDVDFTSGEFSIRGKGGKIRVVFISEEARDTLKKYLKLRKDMSEALFVQIGSQKKNDMDMKPLTRRSVERIVKQCAIKAGISKKVTPHVIRHCFATDLLSNGADIRSVQMMLGHANIATTQIYTHVTDAHLREVHKKFHRKKE
;
A
#
# COMPACT_ATOMS: atom_id res chain seq x y z
N MET A 1 0.57 4.74 -38.76
CA MET A 1 1.40 5.86 -38.22
C MET A 1 0.86 6.25 -36.87
N ALA A 2 1.71 6.53 -35.86
CA ALA A 2 1.28 7.01 -34.57
C ALA A 2 0.60 8.39 -34.71
N THR A 3 -0.48 8.62 -33.97
CA THR A 3 -1.15 9.93 -33.96
C THR A 3 -0.30 10.97 -33.24
N GLN A 4 -0.58 12.26 -33.43
CA GLN A 4 0.10 13.36 -32.73
C GLN A 4 -0.03 13.17 -31.20
N LEU A 5 -1.20 12.78 -30.71
CA LEU A 5 -1.44 12.51 -29.27
C LEU A 5 -0.63 11.32 -28.75
N GLU A 6 -0.46 10.26 -29.54
CA GLU A 6 0.37 9.11 -29.13
C GLU A 6 1.84 9.50 -28.98
N GLN A 7 2.35 10.35 -29.89
CA GLN A 7 3.71 10.88 -29.81
C GLN A 7 3.86 11.77 -28.57
N LEU A 8 2.95 12.71 -28.34
CA LEU A 8 2.96 13.59 -27.16
C LEU A 8 2.79 12.81 -25.85
N LYS A 9 1.99 11.72 -25.85
CA LYS A 9 1.88 10.83 -24.69
C LYS A 9 3.22 10.16 -24.40
N LYS A 10 3.92 9.66 -25.41
CA LYS A 10 5.24 9.04 -25.23
C LYS A 10 6.23 10.03 -24.61
N GLU A 11 6.35 11.23 -25.18
CA GLU A 11 7.21 12.30 -24.65
C GLU A 11 6.84 12.69 -23.22
N PHE A 12 5.54 12.72 -22.90
CA PHE A 12 5.07 12.97 -21.54
C PHE A 12 5.50 11.86 -20.57
N LEU A 13 5.42 10.59 -20.95
CA LEU A 13 5.85 9.48 -20.12
C LEU A 13 7.36 9.53 -19.85
N GLU A 14 8.16 9.82 -20.86
CA GLU A 14 9.60 10.06 -20.74
C GLU A 14 9.88 11.26 -19.80
N TYR A 15 9.16 12.37 -19.94
CA TYR A 15 9.27 13.54 -19.08
C TYR A 15 8.98 13.22 -17.62
N ILE A 16 7.91 12.49 -17.31
CA ILE A 16 7.59 12.17 -15.91
C ILE A 16 8.56 11.15 -15.31
N GLU A 17 9.14 10.27 -16.12
CA GLU A 17 10.15 9.31 -15.70
C GLU A 17 11.47 10.02 -15.39
N ILE A 18 12.02 10.73 -16.37
CA ILE A 18 13.37 11.30 -16.32
C ILE A 18 13.39 12.62 -15.57
N GLU A 19 12.62 13.62 -16.01
CA GLU A 19 12.69 14.97 -15.42
C GLU A 19 11.96 15.07 -14.08
N LYS A 20 10.88 14.28 -13.87
CA LYS A 20 10.15 14.26 -12.60
C LYS A 20 10.55 13.13 -11.67
N GLY A 21 11.45 12.23 -12.09
CA GLY A 21 11.94 11.12 -11.28
C GLY A 21 10.82 10.22 -10.74
N ARG A 22 9.75 10.02 -11.52
CA ARG A 22 8.64 9.18 -11.08
C ARG A 22 9.00 7.70 -11.21
N ALA A 23 8.61 6.90 -10.20
CA ALA A 23 8.82 5.46 -10.25
C ALA A 23 8.12 4.84 -11.48
N LEU A 24 8.77 3.88 -12.15
CA LEU A 24 8.26 3.17 -13.33
C LEU A 24 6.80 2.74 -13.19
N LYS A 25 6.40 2.23 -12.00
CA LYS A 25 5.01 1.86 -11.73
C LYS A 25 4.02 3.03 -11.82
N THR A 26 4.46 4.24 -11.55
CA THR A 26 3.63 5.45 -11.73
C THR A 26 3.51 5.78 -13.21
N VAL A 27 4.59 5.67 -13.96
CA VAL A 27 4.63 5.87 -15.42
C VAL A 27 3.69 4.89 -16.11
N GLU A 28 3.80 3.58 -15.83
CA GLU A 28 2.90 2.54 -16.33
C GLU A 28 1.41 2.81 -16.02
N ASN A 29 1.12 3.31 -14.82
CA ASN A 29 -0.26 3.65 -14.45
C ASN A 29 -0.77 4.84 -15.26
N TYR A 30 0.06 5.87 -15.47
CA TYR A 30 -0.32 7.04 -16.25
C TYR A 30 -0.52 6.67 -17.72
N ASP A 31 0.38 5.87 -18.28
CA ASP A 31 0.21 5.32 -19.63
C ASP A 31 -1.14 4.60 -19.77
N ARG A 32 -1.43 3.66 -18.88
CA ARG A 32 -2.69 2.91 -18.90
C ARG A 32 -3.91 3.80 -18.77
N TYR A 33 -3.87 4.84 -17.92
CA TYR A 33 -5.01 5.73 -17.72
C TYR A 33 -5.26 6.63 -18.94
N ILE A 34 -4.20 7.19 -19.51
CA ILE A 34 -4.28 8.06 -20.69
C ILE A 34 -4.65 7.25 -21.94
N SER A 35 -4.02 6.09 -22.15
CA SER A 35 -4.35 5.20 -23.29
C SER A 35 -5.84 4.81 -23.26
N ARG A 36 -6.37 4.47 -22.09
CA ARG A 36 -7.80 4.12 -21.96
C ARG A 36 -8.73 5.29 -22.29
N TYR A 37 -8.32 6.52 -21.99
CA TYR A 37 -9.06 7.70 -22.42
C TYR A 37 -9.02 7.87 -23.94
N PHE A 38 -7.85 7.75 -24.56
CA PHE A 38 -7.69 7.85 -26.01
C PHE A 38 -8.50 6.79 -26.76
N GLU A 39 -8.45 5.55 -26.30
CA GLU A 39 -9.23 4.43 -26.86
C GLU A 39 -10.74 4.67 -26.81
N PHE A 40 -11.23 5.16 -25.67
CA PHE A 40 -12.65 5.45 -25.49
C PHE A 40 -13.11 6.66 -26.31
N SER A 41 -12.39 7.77 -26.20
CA SER A 41 -12.77 9.06 -26.81
C SER A 41 -12.38 9.16 -28.29
N LYS A 42 -11.55 8.22 -28.79
CA LYS A 42 -11.03 8.18 -30.18
C LYS A 42 -10.36 9.49 -30.62
N VAL A 43 -9.81 10.24 -29.66
CA VAL A 43 -9.10 11.49 -29.89
C VAL A 43 -7.79 11.23 -30.62
N LYS A 44 -7.45 12.08 -31.59
CA LYS A 44 -6.22 11.98 -32.40
C LYS A 44 -5.31 13.20 -32.24
N ASN A 45 -5.89 14.36 -31.98
CA ASN A 45 -5.20 15.63 -31.81
C ASN A 45 -5.42 16.19 -30.39
N PRO A 46 -4.53 17.03 -29.86
CA PRO A 46 -4.71 17.68 -28.56
C PRO A 46 -6.00 18.52 -28.44
N SER A 47 -6.43 19.15 -29.53
CA SER A 47 -7.67 19.93 -29.60
C SER A 47 -8.95 19.09 -29.45
N ASP A 48 -8.88 17.78 -29.71
CA ASP A 48 -10.01 16.87 -29.57
C ASP A 48 -10.32 16.57 -28.08
N ILE A 49 -9.39 16.91 -27.18
CA ILE A 49 -9.58 16.79 -25.73
C ILE A 49 -10.43 17.98 -25.27
N THR A 50 -11.73 17.78 -25.14
CA THR A 50 -12.71 18.80 -24.74
C THR A 50 -13.35 18.45 -23.40
N ALA A 51 -13.95 19.43 -22.73
CA ALA A 51 -14.73 19.22 -21.49
C ALA A 51 -15.80 18.15 -21.67
N GLU A 52 -16.47 18.13 -22.85
CA GLU A 52 -17.51 17.14 -23.15
C GLU A 52 -16.93 15.73 -23.35
N SER A 53 -15.78 15.57 -24.03
CA SER A 53 -15.14 14.27 -24.19
C SER A 53 -14.70 13.69 -22.84
N VAL A 54 -14.19 14.54 -21.93
CA VAL A 54 -13.81 14.15 -20.56
C VAL A 54 -15.04 13.81 -19.73
N ARG A 55 -16.14 14.58 -19.84
CA ARG A 55 -17.42 14.31 -19.16
C ARG A 55 -17.99 12.95 -19.57
N THR A 56 -18.05 12.69 -20.86
CA THR A 56 -18.54 11.42 -21.42
C THR A 56 -17.68 10.24 -20.98
N PHE A 57 -16.36 10.39 -20.98
CA PHE A 57 -15.45 9.38 -20.47
C PHE A 57 -15.67 9.09 -18.97
N ARG A 58 -15.89 10.13 -18.15
CA ARG A 58 -16.18 9.96 -16.71
C ARG A 58 -17.49 9.21 -16.49
N LEU A 59 -18.54 9.51 -17.25
CA LEU A 59 -19.79 8.78 -17.21
C LEU A 59 -19.62 7.31 -17.58
N TRP A 60 -18.83 7.06 -18.62
CA TRP A 60 -18.49 5.69 -19.02
C TRP A 60 -17.70 4.95 -17.95
N LEU A 61 -16.67 5.57 -17.36
CA LEU A 61 -15.90 4.99 -16.24
C LEU A 61 -16.82 4.63 -15.06
N ASN A 62 -17.78 5.49 -14.73
CA ASN A 62 -18.72 5.25 -13.62
C ASN A 62 -19.59 4.00 -13.84
N ARG A 63 -19.86 3.65 -15.09
CA ARG A 63 -20.65 2.48 -15.45
C ARG A 63 -19.83 1.21 -15.63
N GLN A 64 -18.50 1.30 -15.59
CA GLN A 64 -17.63 0.14 -15.74
C GLN A 64 -17.53 -0.66 -14.45
N SER A 65 -17.71 -1.97 -14.55
CA SER A 65 -17.36 -2.92 -13.50
C SER A 65 -15.97 -3.50 -13.78
N LEU A 66 -15.05 -3.46 -12.80
CA LEU A 66 -13.67 -3.94 -12.96
C LEU A 66 -13.39 -5.11 -12.02
N GLY A 67 -12.71 -6.14 -12.56
CA GLY A 67 -12.21 -7.29 -11.79
C GLY A 67 -13.34 -7.99 -11.02
N ASN A 68 -13.12 -8.22 -9.73
CA ASN A 68 -14.09 -8.92 -8.85
C ASN A 68 -15.43 -8.17 -8.69
N ASN A 69 -15.52 -6.91 -9.13
CA ASN A 69 -16.76 -6.13 -9.07
C ASN A 69 -17.79 -6.61 -10.10
N LYS A 70 -17.39 -7.37 -11.15
CA LYS A 70 -18.32 -7.95 -12.12
C LYS A 70 -19.34 -8.88 -11.44
N ALA A 71 -18.86 -9.71 -10.49
CA ALA A 71 -19.72 -10.64 -9.76
C ALA A 71 -20.64 -9.94 -8.73
N THR A 72 -20.30 -8.72 -8.28
CA THR A 72 -21.04 -8.00 -7.24
C THR A 72 -21.88 -6.85 -7.79
N GLY A 73 -21.87 -6.62 -9.11
CA GLY A 73 -22.57 -5.48 -9.75
C GLY A 73 -21.99 -4.09 -9.37
N LYS A 74 -20.91 -4.03 -8.60
CA LYS A 74 -20.31 -2.77 -8.16
C LYS A 74 -19.55 -2.10 -9.30
N THR A 75 -19.81 -0.83 -9.53
CA THR A 75 -19.12 0.00 -10.51
C THR A 75 -17.77 0.51 -9.97
N MET A 76 -16.99 1.15 -10.86
CA MET A 76 -15.69 1.72 -10.52
C MET A 76 -15.82 2.79 -9.43
N SER A 77 -15.04 2.68 -8.35
CA SER A 77 -15.07 3.64 -7.25
C SER A 77 -14.67 5.06 -7.70
N ARG A 78 -15.24 6.10 -7.08
CA ARG A 78 -14.88 7.51 -7.33
C ARG A 78 -13.38 7.76 -7.17
N LYS A 79 -12.75 7.12 -6.19
CA LYS A 79 -11.28 7.20 -6.00
C LYS A 79 -10.51 6.67 -7.20
N THR A 80 -10.95 5.55 -7.79
CA THR A 80 -10.33 4.99 -8.99
C THR A 80 -10.56 5.89 -10.20
N GLN A 81 -11.77 6.44 -10.36
CA GLN A 81 -12.07 7.40 -11.42
C GLN A 81 -11.18 8.64 -11.32
N ASN A 82 -10.96 9.16 -10.11
CA ASN A 82 -10.06 10.29 -9.88
C ASN A 82 -8.62 10.02 -10.33
N TYR A 83 -8.11 8.77 -10.26
CA TYR A 83 -6.78 8.48 -10.78
C TYR A 83 -6.68 8.69 -12.29
N TYR A 84 -7.73 8.38 -13.06
CA TYR A 84 -7.79 8.70 -14.49
C TYR A 84 -7.81 10.20 -14.73
N MET A 85 -8.62 10.93 -13.97
CA MET A 85 -8.73 12.39 -14.08
C MET A 85 -7.42 13.09 -13.69
N ILE A 86 -6.74 12.63 -12.65
CA ILE A 86 -5.42 13.15 -12.24
C ILE A 86 -4.39 12.92 -13.35
N ALA A 87 -4.37 11.75 -13.97
CA ALA A 87 -3.43 11.47 -15.07
C ALA A 87 -3.67 12.40 -16.26
N LEU A 88 -4.94 12.61 -16.64
CA LEU A 88 -5.30 13.56 -17.70
C LEU A 88 -4.93 15.01 -17.33
N ARG A 89 -5.20 15.46 -16.11
CA ARG A 89 -4.80 16.81 -15.65
C ARG A 89 -3.28 17.01 -15.74
N VAL A 90 -2.50 16.03 -15.35
CA VAL A 90 -1.03 16.13 -15.41
C VAL A 90 -0.55 16.13 -16.85
N PHE A 91 -1.19 15.35 -17.73
CA PHE A 91 -0.90 15.34 -19.16
C PHE A 91 -1.25 16.69 -19.82
N LEU A 92 -2.42 17.24 -19.55
CA LEU A 92 -2.82 18.58 -20.06
C LEU A 92 -1.87 19.69 -19.57
N LYS A 93 -1.45 19.67 -18.30
CA LYS A 93 -0.41 20.58 -17.80
C LYS A 93 0.91 20.45 -18.53
N TYR A 94 1.29 19.24 -18.93
CA TYR A 94 2.46 19.02 -19.77
C TYR A 94 2.27 19.63 -21.17
N LEU A 95 1.11 19.44 -21.81
CA LEU A 95 0.80 20.05 -23.12
C LEU A 95 0.88 21.58 -23.06
N THR A 96 0.29 22.20 -22.04
CA THR A 96 0.38 23.66 -21.83
C THR A 96 1.83 24.13 -21.70
N ARG A 97 2.66 23.39 -20.94
CA ARG A 97 4.10 23.70 -20.82
C ARG A 97 4.84 23.60 -22.15
N ARG A 98 4.42 22.70 -23.03
CA ARG A 98 4.96 22.53 -24.39
C ARG A 98 4.35 23.50 -25.40
N LYS A 99 3.51 24.45 -24.96
CA LYS A 99 2.77 25.40 -25.80
C LYS A 99 1.89 24.73 -26.84
N VAL A 100 1.39 23.51 -26.55
CA VAL A 100 0.44 22.79 -27.38
C VAL A 100 -0.98 23.19 -26.97
N THR A 101 -1.76 23.69 -27.91
CA THR A 101 -3.15 24.10 -27.68
C THR A 101 -4.02 22.89 -27.33
N SER A 102 -4.64 22.91 -26.16
CA SER A 102 -5.55 21.88 -25.64
C SER A 102 -6.47 22.48 -24.58
N MET A 103 -7.43 21.68 -24.08
CA MET A 103 -8.24 22.01 -22.92
C MET A 103 -7.38 22.38 -21.71
N ALA A 104 -7.81 23.35 -20.91
CA ALA A 104 -7.11 23.70 -19.67
C ALA A 104 -7.25 22.59 -18.62
N ALA A 105 -6.14 22.31 -17.90
CA ALA A 105 -6.10 21.18 -16.96
C ALA A 105 -7.02 21.37 -15.74
N ASP A 106 -7.28 22.59 -15.32
CA ASP A 106 -8.14 22.97 -14.20
C ASP A 106 -9.64 22.85 -14.50
N GLU A 107 -10.04 22.77 -15.77
CA GLU A 107 -11.42 22.42 -16.14
C GLU A 107 -11.81 20.98 -15.73
N ILE A 108 -10.85 20.12 -15.39
CA ILE A 108 -11.15 18.77 -14.90
C ILE A 108 -11.31 18.78 -13.39
N ASP A 109 -12.53 18.83 -12.89
CA ASP A 109 -12.81 18.68 -11.46
C ASP A 109 -12.61 17.24 -10.97
N LEU A 110 -12.11 17.09 -9.75
CA LEU A 110 -12.01 15.79 -9.08
C LEU A 110 -13.25 15.56 -8.20
N ALA A 111 -13.81 14.36 -8.30
CA ALA A 111 -14.95 14.00 -7.45
C ALA A 111 -14.55 13.99 -5.97
N LYS A 112 -15.39 14.54 -5.10
CA LYS A 112 -15.22 14.40 -3.65
C LYS A 112 -15.28 12.92 -3.28
N VAL A 113 -14.24 12.45 -2.60
CA VAL A 113 -14.14 11.07 -2.09
C VAL A 113 -14.40 11.14 -0.60
N PRO A 114 -15.36 10.36 -0.05
CA PRO A 114 -15.57 10.29 1.39
C PRO A 114 -14.28 9.88 2.11
N GLU A 115 -14.07 10.42 3.29
CA GLU A 115 -12.99 9.96 4.17
C GLU A 115 -13.17 8.48 4.48
N ARG A 116 -12.05 7.79 4.51
CA ARG A 116 -12.04 6.35 4.77
C ARG A 116 -12.01 6.14 6.26
N HIS A 117 -13.11 5.68 6.84
CA HIS A 117 -13.05 5.08 8.17
C HIS A 117 -12.19 3.81 8.10
N LEU A 118 -11.24 3.71 9.01
CA LEU A 118 -10.39 2.52 9.12
C LEU A 118 -11.19 1.44 9.86
N ASP A 119 -11.52 0.36 9.16
CA ASP A 119 -12.05 -0.85 9.78
C ASP A 119 -10.91 -1.58 10.51
N LEU A 120 -10.52 -1.07 11.67
CA LEU A 120 -9.53 -1.72 12.52
C LEU A 120 -10.14 -2.97 13.16
N ILE A 121 -9.30 -3.97 13.34
CA ILE A 121 -9.63 -5.13 14.19
C ILE A 121 -9.38 -4.76 15.65
N SER A 122 -10.10 -5.41 16.56
CA SER A 122 -9.90 -5.20 18.00
C SER A 122 -8.55 -5.76 18.48
N PRO A 123 -8.01 -5.31 19.62
CA PRO A 123 -6.82 -5.91 20.21
C PRO A 123 -6.97 -7.43 20.45
N SER A 124 -8.16 -7.88 20.83
CA SER A 124 -8.45 -9.32 21.00
C SER A 124 -8.44 -10.08 19.68
N ASP A 125 -8.96 -9.49 18.60
CA ASP A 125 -8.88 -10.07 17.26
C ASP A 125 -7.42 -10.15 16.78
N LEU A 126 -6.63 -9.11 17.04
CA LEU A 126 -5.20 -9.09 16.70
C LEU A 126 -4.44 -10.21 17.44
N ALA A 127 -4.68 -10.37 18.72
CA ALA A 127 -4.06 -11.44 19.51
C ALA A 127 -4.43 -12.83 18.96
N ARG A 128 -5.69 -13.05 18.54
CA ARG A 128 -6.11 -14.29 17.87
C ARG A 128 -5.45 -14.47 16.50
N LEU A 129 -5.31 -13.38 15.73
CA LEU A 129 -4.66 -13.40 14.43
C LEU A 129 -3.20 -13.87 14.54
N LEU A 130 -2.43 -13.31 15.47
CA LEU A 130 -1.02 -13.66 15.67
C LEU A 130 -0.85 -15.14 16.06
N LYS A 131 -1.82 -15.71 16.77
CA LYS A 131 -1.86 -17.13 17.16
C LYS A 131 -2.51 -18.06 16.12
N ALA A 132 -2.95 -17.54 14.96
CA ALA A 132 -3.74 -18.32 13.99
C ALA A 132 -2.95 -19.41 13.23
N SER A 133 -1.63 -19.47 13.39
CA SER A 133 -0.75 -20.47 12.79
C SER A 133 0.09 -21.17 13.85
N PRO A 134 -0.50 -22.08 14.67
CA PRO A 134 0.13 -22.62 15.87
C PRO A 134 1.13 -23.76 15.60
N GLY A 135 1.17 -24.35 14.40
CA GLY A 135 2.07 -25.47 14.07
C GLY A 135 3.56 -25.06 14.08
N ASP A 136 4.43 -26.09 14.24
CA ASP A 136 5.88 -25.92 14.20
C ASP A 136 6.51 -26.40 12.87
N ASP A 137 5.66 -26.73 11.89
CA ASP A 137 6.13 -26.97 10.52
C ASP A 137 6.59 -25.66 9.86
N ILE A 138 7.45 -25.79 8.84
CA ILE A 138 8.08 -24.65 8.18
C ILE A 138 7.05 -23.65 7.61
N LYS A 139 5.89 -24.12 7.14
CA LYS A 139 4.83 -23.27 6.61
C LYS A 139 4.13 -22.49 7.71
N SER A 140 3.80 -23.16 8.82
CA SER A 140 3.16 -22.53 9.99
C SER A 140 4.07 -21.49 10.64
N LEU A 141 5.36 -21.82 10.79
CA LEU A 141 6.37 -20.89 11.32
C LEU A 141 6.58 -19.69 10.38
N ARG A 142 6.62 -19.92 9.07
CA ARG A 142 6.68 -18.82 8.08
C ARG A 142 5.49 -17.87 8.23
N ASP A 143 4.29 -18.43 8.26
CA ASP A 143 3.06 -17.64 8.28
C ASP A 143 2.96 -16.84 9.58
N ARG A 144 3.35 -17.44 10.72
CA ARG A 144 3.47 -16.76 12.02
C ARG A 144 4.54 -15.67 12.00
N ALA A 145 5.73 -15.96 11.49
CA ALA A 145 6.81 -14.98 11.38
C ALA A 145 6.42 -13.77 10.50
N ILE A 146 5.63 -13.98 9.44
CA ILE A 146 5.09 -12.89 8.63
C ILE A 146 4.15 -12.00 9.43
N LEU A 147 3.23 -12.58 10.21
CA LEU A 147 2.28 -11.83 11.03
C LEU A 147 2.99 -11.03 12.13
N GLU A 148 3.86 -11.69 12.86
CA GLU A 148 4.64 -11.07 13.95
C GLU A 148 5.54 -9.95 13.41
N LEU A 149 6.25 -10.17 12.30
CA LEU A 149 7.11 -9.15 11.72
C LEU A 149 6.32 -7.96 11.17
N LEU A 150 5.15 -8.19 10.55
CA LEU A 150 4.27 -7.10 10.09
C LEU A 150 3.76 -6.25 11.26
N PHE A 151 3.38 -6.88 12.36
CA PHE A 151 2.86 -6.17 13.54
C PHE A 151 3.98 -5.48 14.32
N SER A 152 5.10 -6.15 14.55
CA SER A 152 6.23 -5.62 15.31
C SER A 152 6.90 -4.40 14.64
N THR A 153 7.00 -4.40 13.29
CA THR A 153 7.78 -3.40 12.56
C THR A 153 6.93 -2.39 11.79
N GLY A 154 5.65 -2.66 11.62
CA GLY A 154 4.77 -1.86 10.77
C GLY A 154 5.20 -1.78 9.30
N LEU A 155 5.92 -2.76 8.78
CA LEU A 155 6.39 -2.81 7.38
C LEU A 155 5.24 -2.76 6.38
N ARG A 156 5.52 -2.13 5.20
CA ARG A 156 4.66 -2.32 4.04
C ARG A 156 4.84 -3.72 3.48
N VAL A 157 3.81 -4.32 2.91
CA VAL A 157 3.90 -5.66 2.31
C VAL A 157 5.01 -5.76 1.25
N SER A 158 5.28 -4.69 0.50
CA SER A 158 6.38 -4.65 -0.47
C SER A 158 7.75 -4.64 0.19
N GLU A 159 7.88 -3.97 1.33
CA GLU A 159 9.12 -3.95 2.13
C GLU A 159 9.37 -5.31 2.75
N LEU A 160 8.34 -5.96 3.32
CA LEU A 160 8.44 -7.33 3.82
C LEU A 160 8.91 -8.32 2.74
N CYS A 161 8.34 -8.23 1.52
CA CYS A 161 8.70 -9.11 0.41
C CYS A 161 10.11 -8.86 -0.15
N SER A 162 10.73 -7.72 0.15
CA SER A 162 12.09 -7.38 -0.29
C SER A 162 13.18 -7.72 0.73
N LEU A 163 12.82 -8.22 1.92
CA LEU A 163 13.79 -8.64 2.93
C LEU A 163 14.54 -9.89 2.48
N THR A 164 15.84 -9.92 2.78
CA THR A 164 16.73 -11.06 2.55
C THR A 164 17.12 -11.74 3.86
N LYS A 165 17.72 -12.93 3.78
CA LYS A 165 18.22 -13.67 4.93
C LYS A 165 19.40 -12.97 5.64
N ASP A 166 20.13 -12.10 4.89
CA ASP A 166 21.33 -11.41 5.38
C ASP A 166 21.04 -10.26 6.34
N VAL A 167 19.76 -9.90 6.51
CA VAL A 167 19.38 -8.86 7.48
C VAL A 167 19.64 -9.38 8.89
N ASP A 168 20.47 -8.63 9.63
CA ASP A 168 20.71 -8.94 11.05
C ASP A 168 19.51 -8.53 11.90
N PHE A 169 18.82 -9.54 12.42
CA PHE A 169 17.67 -9.36 13.33
C PHE A 169 18.08 -9.49 14.81
N THR A 170 19.36 -9.73 15.14
CA THR A 170 19.80 -10.00 16.53
C THR A 170 19.85 -8.75 17.37
N SER A 171 20.17 -7.60 16.78
CA SER A 171 20.27 -6.29 17.44
C SER A 171 18.94 -5.71 17.91
N GLY A 172 17.80 -6.32 17.53
CA GLY A 172 16.48 -5.78 17.82
C GLY A 172 16.02 -4.65 16.88
N GLU A 173 16.86 -4.24 15.96
CA GLU A 173 16.55 -3.23 14.94
C GLU A 173 17.26 -3.53 13.63
N PHE A 174 16.71 -3.02 12.52
CA PHE A 174 17.35 -3.10 11.21
C PHE A 174 16.88 -1.99 10.29
N SER A 175 17.68 -1.70 9.25
CA SER A 175 17.37 -0.66 8.28
C SER A 175 16.62 -1.23 7.07
N ILE A 176 15.60 -0.49 6.61
CA ILE A 176 14.89 -0.83 5.38
C ILE A 176 14.85 0.34 4.42
N ARG A 177 14.84 0.01 3.12
CA ARG A 177 14.65 1.00 2.06
C ARG A 177 13.17 1.09 1.69
N GLY A 178 12.55 2.21 1.99
CA GLY A 178 11.15 2.50 1.72
C GLY A 178 10.90 3.10 0.34
N LYS A 179 9.68 3.61 0.14
CA LYS A 179 9.27 4.28 -1.10
C LYS A 179 10.16 5.50 -1.37
N GLY A 180 10.64 5.60 -2.61
CA GLY A 180 11.53 6.69 -3.03
C GLY A 180 12.98 6.56 -2.54
N GLY A 181 13.41 5.35 -2.18
CA GLY A 181 14.79 5.07 -1.77
C GLY A 181 15.15 5.52 -0.34
N LYS A 182 14.22 6.11 0.40
CA LYS A 182 14.46 6.58 1.78
C LYS A 182 14.71 5.39 2.71
N ILE A 183 15.81 5.45 3.46
CA ILE A 183 16.14 4.46 4.48
C ILE A 183 15.52 4.87 5.81
N ARG A 184 14.99 3.92 6.55
CA ARG A 184 14.57 4.09 7.94
C ARG A 184 14.91 2.87 8.77
N VAL A 185 15.14 3.08 10.04
CA VAL A 185 15.28 2.01 11.04
C VAL A 185 13.88 1.52 11.41
N VAL A 186 13.75 0.23 11.63
CA VAL A 186 12.57 -0.45 12.18
C VAL A 186 12.99 -1.34 13.34
N PHE A 187 12.12 -1.48 14.34
CA PHE A 187 12.37 -2.25 15.56
C PHE A 187 11.60 -3.56 15.50
N ILE A 188 12.23 -4.64 15.94
CA ILE A 188 11.63 -5.98 15.95
C ILE A 188 11.45 -6.46 17.40
N SER A 189 10.24 -6.95 17.73
CA SER A 189 9.96 -7.52 19.05
C SER A 189 10.68 -8.88 19.24
N GLU A 190 10.80 -9.30 20.50
CA GLU A 190 11.41 -10.58 20.82
C GLU A 190 10.62 -11.75 20.24
N GLU A 191 9.29 -11.71 20.30
CA GLU A 191 8.41 -12.73 19.74
C GLU A 191 8.58 -12.88 18.23
N ALA A 192 8.66 -11.74 17.51
CA ALA A 192 8.88 -11.73 16.05
C ALA A 192 10.26 -12.32 15.73
N ARG A 193 11.29 -11.94 16.49
CA ARG A 193 12.66 -12.42 16.33
C ARG A 193 12.76 -13.92 16.58
N ASP A 194 12.18 -14.41 17.65
CA ASP A 194 12.24 -15.84 18.00
C ASP A 194 11.49 -16.71 17.01
N THR A 195 10.31 -16.25 16.58
CA THR A 195 9.55 -16.95 15.54
C THR A 195 10.32 -16.98 14.21
N LEU A 196 10.97 -15.88 13.86
CA LEU A 196 11.79 -15.79 12.66
C LEU A 196 13.01 -16.72 12.73
N LYS A 197 13.70 -16.79 13.88
CA LYS A 197 14.81 -17.73 14.10
C LYS A 197 14.37 -19.18 13.93
N LYS A 198 13.23 -19.57 14.51
CA LYS A 198 12.66 -20.91 14.35
C LYS A 198 12.37 -21.24 12.90
N TYR A 199 11.75 -20.29 12.16
CA TYR A 199 11.49 -20.44 10.74
C TYR A 199 12.77 -20.63 9.91
N LEU A 200 13.77 -19.75 10.11
CA LEU A 200 15.03 -19.80 9.39
C LEU A 200 15.82 -21.10 9.66
N LYS A 201 15.76 -21.61 10.89
CA LYS A 201 16.40 -22.89 11.26
C LYS A 201 15.88 -24.09 10.45
N LEU A 202 14.61 -24.07 10.07
CA LEU A 202 14.00 -25.14 9.27
C LEU A 202 14.21 -24.95 7.76
N ARG A 203 14.69 -23.80 7.30
CA ARG A 203 14.96 -23.55 5.89
C ARG A 203 16.20 -24.26 5.42
N LYS A 204 16.09 -24.93 4.28
CA LYS A 204 17.20 -25.65 3.63
C LYS A 204 17.43 -25.19 2.17
N ASP A 205 16.62 -24.23 1.69
CA ASP A 205 16.69 -23.73 0.31
C ASP A 205 17.78 -22.67 0.13
N MET A 206 18.16 -22.43 -1.13
CA MET A 206 19.22 -21.48 -1.53
C MET A 206 18.72 -20.05 -1.77
N SER A 207 17.40 -19.81 -1.69
CA SER A 207 16.84 -18.48 -1.98
C SER A 207 17.33 -17.43 -0.99
N GLU A 208 17.80 -16.29 -1.49
CA GLU A 208 18.20 -15.12 -0.70
C GLU A 208 17.00 -14.46 0.02
N ALA A 209 15.79 -14.60 -0.52
CA ALA A 209 14.62 -13.96 0.06
C ALA A 209 14.33 -14.48 1.47
N LEU A 210 13.97 -13.58 2.39
CA LEU A 210 13.62 -13.94 3.75
C LEU A 210 12.39 -14.88 3.78
N PHE A 211 11.38 -14.61 2.97
CA PHE A 211 10.17 -15.43 2.91
C PHE A 211 9.98 -16.05 1.53
N VAL A 212 9.76 -17.36 1.50
CA VAL A 212 9.63 -18.16 0.27
C VAL A 212 8.29 -18.87 0.16
N GLN A 213 7.97 -19.25 -1.07
CA GLN A 213 6.79 -20.06 -1.36
C GLN A 213 7.07 -21.52 -0.95
N ILE A 214 6.29 -22.03 -0.02
CA ILE A 214 6.34 -23.44 0.40
C ILE A 214 5.15 -24.14 -0.26
N GLY A 215 5.44 -25.02 -1.23
CA GLY A 215 4.44 -25.80 -1.97
C GLY A 215 4.18 -27.16 -1.34
N SER A 216 3.02 -27.75 -1.61
CA SER A 216 2.65 -29.10 -1.16
C SER A 216 3.27 -30.24 -1.99
N GLN A 217 3.86 -29.90 -3.13
CA GLN A 217 4.51 -30.89 -4.02
C GLN A 217 5.63 -30.21 -4.81
N LYS A 218 6.89 -30.43 -4.42
CA LYS A 218 7.98 -30.13 -5.33
C LYS A 218 9.15 -31.10 -5.23
N LYS A 219 9.56 -31.53 -6.39
CA LYS A 219 10.68 -32.44 -6.64
C LYS A 219 12.07 -31.86 -6.28
N ASN A 220 12.20 -30.54 -6.03
CA ASN A 220 13.48 -29.93 -5.59
C ASN A 220 13.17 -28.81 -4.60
N ASP A 221 13.41 -29.06 -3.31
CA ASP A 221 13.33 -28.06 -2.22
C ASP A 221 14.41 -26.94 -2.32
N MET A 222 15.33 -27.05 -3.28
CA MET A 222 16.47 -26.14 -3.41
C MET A 222 16.15 -24.82 -4.09
N ASP A 223 15.09 -24.75 -4.94
CA ASP A 223 14.75 -23.56 -5.74
C ASP A 223 13.39 -22.96 -5.33
N MET A 224 13.30 -22.53 -4.08
CA MET A 224 12.09 -21.86 -3.58
C MET A 224 12.01 -20.41 -4.05
N LYS A 225 10.88 -20.04 -4.67
CA LYS A 225 10.65 -18.67 -5.16
C LYS A 225 10.29 -17.72 -4.02
N PRO A 226 10.71 -16.46 -4.09
CA PRO A 226 10.29 -15.42 -3.14
C PRO A 226 8.77 -15.31 -3.04
N LEU A 227 8.24 -14.98 -1.86
CA LEU A 227 6.83 -14.64 -1.70
C LEU A 227 6.48 -13.35 -2.42
N THR A 228 5.38 -13.38 -3.16
CA THR A 228 4.81 -12.18 -3.77
C THR A 228 3.90 -11.44 -2.77
N ARG A 229 3.66 -10.15 -3.00
CA ARG A 229 2.69 -9.36 -2.22
C ARG A 229 1.32 -10.04 -2.14
N ARG A 230 0.83 -10.59 -3.26
CA ARG A 230 -0.45 -11.32 -3.31
C ARG A 230 -0.43 -12.60 -2.46
N SER A 231 0.72 -13.28 -2.41
CA SER A 231 0.87 -14.46 -1.55
C SER A 231 0.79 -14.09 -0.08
N VAL A 232 1.46 -13.02 0.36
CA VAL A 232 1.37 -12.49 1.73
C VAL A 232 -0.06 -12.05 2.08
N GLU A 233 -0.73 -11.31 1.19
CA GLU A 233 -2.14 -10.91 1.39
C GLU A 233 -3.06 -12.12 1.56
N ARG A 234 -2.83 -13.20 0.79
CA ARG A 234 -3.58 -14.46 0.90
C ARG A 234 -3.30 -15.18 2.21
N ILE A 235 -2.04 -15.23 2.67
CA ILE A 235 -1.65 -15.80 3.96
C ILE A 235 -2.37 -15.06 5.09
N VAL A 236 -2.27 -13.73 5.14
CA VAL A 236 -2.94 -12.91 6.17
C VAL A 236 -4.45 -13.14 6.16
N LYS A 237 -5.08 -13.20 4.99
CA LYS A 237 -6.51 -13.50 4.87
C LYS A 237 -6.85 -14.88 5.41
N GLN A 238 -6.06 -15.90 5.10
CA GLN A 238 -6.28 -17.26 5.59
C GLN A 238 -6.13 -17.35 7.11
N CYS A 239 -5.12 -16.68 7.68
CA CYS A 239 -4.94 -16.59 9.13
C CYS A 239 -6.12 -15.88 9.81
N ALA A 240 -6.64 -14.81 9.22
CA ALA A 240 -7.82 -14.11 9.75
C ALA A 240 -9.07 -15.00 9.75
N ILE A 241 -9.29 -15.79 8.68
CA ILE A 241 -10.39 -16.76 8.63
C ILE A 241 -10.22 -17.83 9.72
N LYS A 242 -9.01 -18.39 9.88
CA LYS A 242 -8.72 -19.38 10.94
C LYS A 242 -8.92 -18.80 12.34
N ALA A 243 -8.62 -17.51 12.53
CA ALA A 243 -8.83 -16.81 13.80
C ALA A 243 -10.30 -16.44 14.07
N GLY A 244 -11.24 -16.75 13.15
CA GLY A 244 -12.65 -16.39 13.27
C GLY A 244 -12.92 -14.88 13.19
N ILE A 245 -12.09 -14.13 12.44
CA ILE A 245 -12.24 -12.68 12.31
C ILE A 245 -13.12 -12.39 11.08
N SER A 246 -14.29 -11.81 11.31
CA SER A 246 -15.25 -11.49 10.24
C SER A 246 -14.84 -10.27 9.41
N LYS A 247 -14.09 -9.35 9.99
CA LYS A 247 -13.57 -8.16 9.29
C LYS A 247 -12.50 -8.53 8.27
N LYS A 248 -12.38 -7.71 7.22
CA LYS A 248 -11.34 -7.90 6.20
C LYS A 248 -9.97 -7.52 6.75
N VAL A 249 -9.12 -8.50 7.03
CA VAL A 249 -7.72 -8.28 7.45
C VAL A 249 -6.79 -8.31 6.25
N THR A 250 -5.88 -7.34 6.20
CA THR A 250 -4.82 -7.22 5.20
C THR A 250 -3.51 -6.81 5.88
N PRO A 251 -2.32 -6.96 5.23
CA PRO A 251 -1.08 -6.44 5.78
C PRO A 251 -1.16 -4.95 6.14
N HIS A 252 -1.96 -4.18 5.40
CA HIS A 252 -2.17 -2.77 5.68
C HIS A 252 -2.97 -2.53 6.96
N VAL A 253 -3.96 -3.39 7.25
CA VAL A 253 -4.71 -3.36 8.53
C VAL A 253 -3.77 -3.68 9.70
N ILE A 254 -2.89 -4.68 9.58
CA ILE A 254 -1.91 -5.01 10.63
C ILE A 254 -0.98 -3.83 10.90
N ARG A 255 -0.49 -3.18 9.86
CA ARG A 255 0.32 -1.95 9.99
C ARG A 255 -0.46 -0.80 10.66
N HIS A 256 -1.76 -0.70 10.42
CA HIS A 256 -2.61 0.25 11.14
C HIS A 256 -2.76 -0.11 12.61
N CYS A 257 -2.89 -1.42 12.94
CA CYS A 257 -2.90 -1.89 14.33
C CYS A 257 -1.59 -1.54 15.05
N PHE A 258 -0.43 -1.72 14.40
CA PHE A 258 0.87 -1.29 14.95
C PHE A 258 0.87 0.22 15.29
N ALA A 259 0.41 1.07 14.37
CA ALA A 259 0.37 2.52 14.61
C ALA A 259 -0.60 2.89 15.74
N THR A 260 -1.77 2.25 15.78
CA THR A 260 -2.78 2.46 16.80
C THR A 260 -2.29 2.00 18.17
N ASP A 261 -1.61 0.85 18.23
CA ASP A 261 -1.04 0.31 19.45
C ASP A 261 -0.01 1.27 20.06
N LEU A 262 0.94 1.77 19.26
CA LEU A 262 1.92 2.76 19.71
C LEU A 262 1.26 4.03 20.25
N LEU A 263 0.27 4.58 19.54
CA LEU A 263 -0.42 5.80 19.94
C LEU A 263 -1.27 5.58 21.21
N SER A 264 -1.92 4.42 21.34
CA SER A 264 -2.69 4.06 22.53
C SER A 264 -1.80 3.90 23.77
N ASN A 265 -0.54 3.49 23.57
CA ASN A 265 0.47 3.38 24.62
C ASN A 265 1.26 4.68 24.85
N GLY A 266 0.84 5.80 24.26
CA GLY A 266 1.37 7.14 24.56
C GLY A 266 2.50 7.63 23.65
N ALA A 267 2.82 6.90 22.58
CA ALA A 267 3.79 7.40 21.60
C ALA A 267 3.26 8.67 20.88
N ASP A 268 4.14 9.64 20.65
CA ASP A 268 3.76 10.82 19.90
C ASP A 268 3.57 10.52 18.40
N ILE A 269 2.69 11.29 17.76
CA ILE A 269 2.28 11.06 16.37
C ILE A 269 3.44 11.25 15.36
N ARG A 270 4.44 12.07 15.69
CA ARG A 270 5.61 12.28 14.82
C ARG A 270 6.55 11.08 14.86
N SER A 271 6.80 10.52 16.03
CA SER A 271 7.56 9.29 16.19
C SER A 271 6.91 8.14 15.41
N VAL A 272 5.59 7.97 15.53
CA VAL A 272 4.85 6.97 14.74
C VAL A 272 4.93 7.26 13.23
N GLN A 273 4.85 8.52 12.82
CA GLN A 273 5.04 8.92 11.42
C GLN A 273 6.42 8.51 10.89
N MET A 274 7.48 8.75 11.67
CA MET A 274 8.86 8.39 11.32
C MET A 274 9.04 6.87 11.21
N MET A 275 8.58 6.12 12.20
CA MET A 275 8.62 4.65 12.21
C MET A 275 7.89 4.05 10.99
N LEU A 276 6.74 4.61 10.64
CA LEU A 276 5.99 4.20 9.46
C LEU A 276 6.63 4.67 8.14
N GLY A 277 7.50 5.67 8.14
CA GLY A 277 8.04 6.29 6.94
C GLY A 277 6.95 6.92 6.06
N HIS A 278 6.04 7.70 6.68
CA HIS A 278 5.06 8.50 5.98
C HIS A 278 5.66 9.84 5.56
N ALA A 279 5.71 10.09 4.26
CA ALA A 279 6.23 11.35 3.71
C ALA A 279 5.35 12.57 4.06
N ASN A 280 4.06 12.34 4.34
CA ASN A 280 3.10 13.39 4.69
C ASN A 280 2.39 13.01 5.99
N ILE A 281 2.33 13.95 6.93
CA ILE A 281 1.67 13.80 8.22
C ILE A 281 0.16 13.51 8.07
N ALA A 282 -0.47 14.03 7.03
CA ALA A 282 -1.88 13.75 6.71
C ALA A 282 -2.18 12.24 6.61
N THR A 283 -1.18 11.43 6.25
CA THR A 283 -1.32 9.96 6.23
C THR A 283 -1.36 9.36 7.64
N THR A 284 -0.85 10.06 8.64
CA THR A 284 -0.85 9.66 10.05
C THR A 284 -2.01 10.30 10.82
N GLN A 285 -2.55 11.41 10.33
CA GLN A 285 -3.74 12.08 10.93
C GLN A 285 -5.00 11.22 10.95
N ILE A 286 -5.05 10.15 10.14
CA ILE A 286 -6.16 9.17 10.22
C ILE A 286 -6.26 8.49 11.59
N TYR A 287 -5.25 8.62 12.45
CA TYR A 287 -5.21 8.07 13.82
C TYR A 287 -5.55 9.12 14.90
N THR A 288 -5.94 10.35 14.54
CA THR A 288 -6.23 11.42 15.52
C THR A 288 -7.31 11.04 16.53
N HIS A 289 -8.28 10.19 16.14
CA HIS A 289 -9.31 9.69 17.07
C HIS A 289 -8.73 8.84 18.23
N VAL A 290 -7.54 8.26 18.07
CA VAL A 290 -6.82 7.52 19.12
C VAL A 290 -6.15 8.51 20.08
N THR A 291 -5.59 9.59 19.53
CA THR A 291 -4.97 10.68 20.29
C THR A 291 -5.98 11.45 21.16
N ASP A 292 -7.26 11.52 20.74
CA ASP A 292 -8.29 12.22 21.51
C ASP A 292 -8.55 11.55 22.89
N ALA A 293 -8.50 10.22 22.96
CA ALA A 293 -8.57 9.51 24.24
C ALA A 293 -7.35 9.83 25.12
N HIS A 294 -6.15 9.82 24.54
CA HIS A 294 -4.92 10.18 25.23
C HIS A 294 -4.90 11.65 25.65
N LEU A 295 -5.39 12.57 24.83
CA LEU A 295 -5.50 13.99 25.18
C LEU A 295 -6.40 14.21 26.41
N ARG A 296 -7.47 13.42 26.58
CA ARG A 296 -8.31 13.45 27.80
C ARG A 296 -7.54 13.01 29.04
N GLU A 297 -6.69 11.99 28.92
CA GLU A 297 -5.86 11.53 30.03
C GLU A 297 -4.77 12.54 30.36
N VAL A 298 -4.10 13.10 29.34
CA VAL A 298 -3.12 14.17 29.51
C VAL A 298 -3.78 15.39 30.16
N HIS A 299 -4.96 15.80 29.70
CA HIS A 299 -5.70 16.90 30.32
C HIS A 299 -6.02 16.61 31.79
N LYS A 300 -6.54 15.41 32.11
CA LYS A 300 -6.83 15.00 33.50
C LYS A 300 -5.56 14.98 34.37
N LYS A 301 -4.43 14.57 33.82
CA LYS A 301 -3.17 14.38 34.56
C LYS A 301 -2.42 15.68 34.79
N PHE A 302 -2.51 16.65 33.87
CA PHE A 302 -1.68 17.84 33.87
C PHE A 302 -2.46 19.16 33.98
N HIS A 303 -3.78 19.15 33.75
CA HIS A 303 -4.60 20.35 33.91
C HIS A 303 -5.08 20.46 35.35
N ARG A 304 -4.71 21.57 36.02
CA ARG A 304 -5.05 21.89 37.41
C ARG A 304 -4.71 20.76 38.40
N LYS A 305 -3.44 20.50 38.63
CA LYS A 305 -3.03 19.86 39.88
C LYS A 305 -3.48 20.80 41.02
N LYS A 306 -4.51 20.44 41.78
CA LYS A 306 -4.73 21.01 43.11
C LYS A 306 -3.55 20.54 43.95
N GLU A 307 -2.76 21.50 44.48
CA GLU A 307 -1.83 21.27 45.59
C GLU A 307 -2.56 20.69 46.79
#